data_e789df66bb388d8091f10148791ea529
#
_entry.id   e789df66bb388d8091f10148791ea529
#
_cell.length_a   1.000
_cell.length_b   1.000
_cell.length_c   1.000
_cell.angle_alpha   90.00
_cell.angle_beta   90.00
_cell.angle_gamma   90.00
#
_symmetry.space_group_name_H-M   'P 1'
#
loop_
_entity.id
_entity.type
_entity.pdbx_description
1 polymer ?
#
loop_
_entity_poly.entity_id
_entity_poly.type
_entity_poly.pdbx_seq_one_letter_code
_entity_poly.pdbx_strand_id
1 'polypeptide(L)'
;SLVLFILLNLISFVVLETLSNSEFYKPQFVKNYDAKKEFDYVVLGSSLGLTTLDTKQIDTYFNSFGLNISMDDSFLNSHYLMLQHFYASNKKTKRLVLCLNYEDVSSSTYQLNNNDYRFITEIQHQNISDYYYENDTDYFKKLYLSKYFPIIGVSYYNYELFFPSILTLLQPQNHNKFDDKGNFLYPDTHPKKMNMV
;
A
#
# COMPACT_ATOMS: atom_id res chain seq x y z
N SER A 1 32.13 4.15 13.40
CA SER A 1 32.47 5.57 13.42
C SER A 1 31.36 6.42 12.79
N LEU A 2 31.34 7.73 13.07
CA LEU A 2 30.30 8.65 12.58
C LEU A 2 30.19 8.67 11.04
N VAL A 3 31.30 8.62 10.34
CA VAL A 3 31.35 8.61 8.87
C VAL A 3 30.63 7.39 8.29
N LEU A 4 30.85 6.21 8.86
CA LEU A 4 30.16 4.99 8.43
C LEU A 4 28.64 5.09 8.66
N PHE A 5 28.23 5.63 9.80
CA PHE A 5 26.80 5.82 10.11
C PHE A 5 26.14 6.77 9.10
N ILE A 6 26.78 7.91 8.78
CA ILE A 6 26.27 8.85 7.77
C ILE A 6 26.17 8.17 6.41
N LEU A 7 27.19 7.43 6.00
CA LEU A 7 27.21 6.73 4.70
C LEU A 7 26.08 5.69 4.61
N LEU A 8 25.87 4.89 5.66
CA LEU A 8 24.79 3.92 5.71
C LEU A 8 23.40 4.57 5.63
N ASN A 9 23.21 5.72 6.28
CA ASN A 9 21.93 6.43 6.17
C ASN A 9 21.73 7.02 4.77
N LEU A 10 22.75 7.53 4.11
CA LEU A 10 22.64 8.00 2.73
C LEU A 10 22.28 6.86 1.75
N ILE A 11 22.93 5.71 1.89
CA ILE A 11 22.60 4.52 1.11
C ILE A 11 21.16 4.10 1.38
N SER A 12 20.75 4.05 2.64
CA SER A 12 19.39 3.68 3.03
C SER A 12 18.33 4.65 2.49
N PHE A 13 18.63 5.93 2.44
CA PHE A 13 17.77 6.92 1.80
C PHE A 13 17.56 6.61 0.32
N VAL A 14 18.64 6.36 -0.42
CA VAL A 14 18.55 6.00 -1.85
C VAL A 14 17.76 4.70 -2.05
N VAL A 15 17.92 3.72 -1.15
CA VAL A 15 17.14 2.47 -1.19
C VAL A 15 15.65 2.75 -0.99
N LEU A 16 15.26 3.54 0.02
CA LEU A 16 13.84 3.88 0.25
C LEU A 16 13.24 4.65 -0.92
N GLU A 17 13.96 5.62 -1.49
CA GLU A 17 13.53 6.35 -2.69
C GLU A 17 13.34 5.40 -3.89
N THR A 18 14.23 4.44 -4.06
CA THR A 18 14.09 3.44 -5.12
C THR A 18 12.86 2.56 -4.89
N LEU A 19 12.66 2.09 -3.66
CA LEU A 19 11.50 1.26 -3.29
C LEU A 19 10.17 2.02 -3.39
N SER A 20 10.19 3.34 -3.19
CA SER A 20 9.03 4.22 -3.36
C SER A 20 8.47 4.21 -4.80
N ASN A 21 9.29 3.85 -5.79
CA ASN A 21 8.87 3.71 -7.18
C ASN A 21 8.35 2.29 -7.52
N SER A 22 8.45 1.34 -6.59
CA SER A 22 7.93 -0.01 -6.78
C SER A 22 6.43 -0.04 -6.53
N GLU A 23 5.65 -0.62 -7.40
CA GLU A 23 4.20 -0.80 -7.20
C GLU A 23 3.87 -2.11 -6.47
N PHE A 24 4.85 -2.73 -5.82
CA PHE A 24 4.63 -3.99 -5.09
C PHE A 24 3.69 -3.83 -3.91
N TYR A 25 3.80 -2.71 -3.18
CA TYR A 25 2.87 -2.35 -2.11
C TYR A 25 1.81 -1.35 -2.58
N LYS A 26 0.64 -1.45 -1.98
CA LYS A 26 -0.49 -0.59 -2.31
C LYS A 26 -0.23 0.92 -2.13
N PRO A 27 0.47 1.40 -1.08
CA PRO A 27 0.79 2.82 -0.99
C PRO A 27 1.60 3.35 -2.18
N GLN A 28 2.64 2.62 -2.61
CA GLN A 28 3.45 3.01 -3.75
C GLN A 28 2.66 2.91 -5.06
N PHE A 29 1.85 1.85 -5.23
CA PHE A 29 0.92 1.76 -6.37
C PHE A 29 0.00 2.98 -6.45
N VAL A 30 -0.60 3.39 -5.32
CA VAL A 30 -1.47 4.57 -5.27
C VAL A 30 -0.70 5.83 -5.63
N LYS A 31 0.50 6.03 -5.09
CA LYS A 31 1.36 7.18 -5.40
C LYS A 31 1.69 7.24 -6.89
N ASN A 32 2.17 6.14 -7.45
CA ASN A 32 2.73 6.06 -8.80
C ASN A 32 1.65 5.92 -9.90
N TYR A 33 0.37 5.81 -9.53
CA TYR A 33 -0.73 5.69 -10.48
C TYR A 33 -0.92 7.00 -11.27
N ASP A 34 -0.54 7.02 -12.53
CA ASP A 34 -0.56 8.22 -13.36
C ASP A 34 -1.65 8.25 -14.44
N ALA A 35 -2.36 7.13 -14.67
CA ALA A 35 -3.35 7.06 -15.74
C ALA A 35 -4.49 8.07 -15.58
N LYS A 36 -4.85 8.44 -14.36
CA LYS A 36 -5.88 9.44 -14.05
C LYS A 36 -5.72 10.01 -12.63
N LYS A 37 -6.10 11.28 -12.45
CA LYS A 37 -6.08 11.93 -11.13
C LYS A 37 -7.46 12.09 -10.48
N GLU A 38 -8.53 12.01 -11.27
CA GLU A 38 -9.90 12.13 -10.80
C GLU A 38 -10.69 10.85 -11.08
N PHE A 39 -11.32 10.32 -10.05
CA PHE A 39 -12.05 9.05 -10.09
C PHE A 39 -13.53 9.27 -9.79
N ASP A 40 -14.40 8.50 -10.44
CA ASP A 40 -15.83 8.51 -10.11
C ASP A 40 -16.07 7.87 -8.75
N TYR A 41 -15.25 6.87 -8.40
CA TYR A 41 -15.25 6.25 -7.09
C TYR A 41 -13.88 5.60 -6.78
N VAL A 42 -13.61 5.38 -5.49
CA VAL A 42 -12.52 4.52 -5.03
C VAL A 42 -13.08 3.46 -4.09
N VAL A 43 -12.52 2.26 -4.16
CA VAL A 43 -12.79 1.16 -3.21
C VAL A 43 -11.72 1.20 -2.14
N LEU A 44 -12.11 1.20 -0.88
CA LEU A 44 -11.23 1.23 0.28
C LEU A 44 -11.69 0.18 1.30
N GLY A 45 -10.77 -0.61 1.79
CA GLY A 45 -11.02 -1.66 2.77
C GLY A 45 -9.81 -2.53 3.02
N SER A 46 -9.99 -3.60 3.75
CA SER A 46 -9.00 -4.66 3.99
C SER A 46 -8.90 -5.63 2.81
N SER A 47 -8.45 -6.86 3.06
CA SER A 47 -8.49 -7.95 2.07
C SER A 47 -9.88 -8.16 1.46
N LEU A 48 -10.94 -7.92 2.21
CA LEU A 48 -12.31 -7.99 1.68
C LEU A 48 -12.50 -7.02 0.51
N GLY A 49 -12.19 -5.73 0.66
CA GLY A 49 -12.31 -4.77 -0.42
C GLY A 49 -11.34 -5.05 -1.58
N LEU A 50 -10.17 -5.60 -1.26
CA LEU A 50 -9.15 -5.92 -2.26
C LEU A 50 -9.57 -7.07 -3.18
N THR A 51 -10.20 -8.12 -2.63
CA THR A 51 -10.43 -9.38 -3.33
C THR A 51 -11.86 -9.60 -3.82
N THR A 52 -12.85 -8.87 -3.30
CA THR A 52 -14.26 -9.08 -3.64
C THR A 52 -14.83 -8.08 -4.65
N LEU A 53 -14.23 -6.90 -4.77
CA LEU A 53 -14.70 -5.86 -5.68
C LEU A 53 -13.76 -5.70 -6.86
N ASP A 54 -14.23 -6.04 -8.04
CA ASP A 54 -13.54 -5.84 -9.31
C ASP A 54 -13.97 -4.50 -9.93
N THR A 55 -13.12 -3.50 -9.84
CA THR A 55 -13.40 -2.17 -10.39
C THR A 55 -13.54 -2.17 -11.91
N LYS A 56 -12.91 -3.11 -12.64
CA LYS A 56 -13.07 -3.22 -14.09
C LYS A 56 -14.49 -3.65 -14.47
N GLN A 57 -15.06 -4.59 -13.73
CA GLN A 57 -16.46 -5.01 -13.96
C GLN A 57 -17.43 -3.89 -13.59
N ILE A 58 -17.20 -3.21 -12.46
CA ILE A 58 -18.02 -2.06 -12.04
C ILE A 58 -17.93 -0.93 -13.07
N ASP A 59 -16.74 -0.60 -13.55
CA ASP A 59 -16.53 0.44 -14.56
C ASP A 59 -17.27 0.13 -15.86
N THR A 60 -17.22 -1.14 -16.30
CA THR A 60 -17.91 -1.59 -17.49
C THR A 60 -19.42 -1.47 -17.35
N TYR A 61 -19.97 -1.87 -16.18
CA TYR A 61 -21.40 -1.87 -15.96
C TYR A 61 -22.00 -0.47 -15.80
N PHE A 62 -21.30 0.42 -15.09
CA PHE A 62 -21.77 1.77 -14.76
C PHE A 62 -21.19 2.88 -15.66
N ASN A 63 -20.37 2.53 -16.66
CA ASN A 63 -19.64 3.49 -17.49
C ASN A 63 -18.90 4.53 -16.62
N SER A 64 -18.15 4.05 -15.63
CA SER A 64 -17.44 4.83 -14.63
C SER A 64 -15.94 4.59 -14.67
N PHE A 65 -15.19 5.28 -13.86
CA PHE A 65 -13.75 5.10 -13.71
C PHE A 65 -13.37 5.02 -12.23
N GLY A 66 -13.15 3.81 -11.75
CA GLY A 66 -12.80 3.51 -10.37
C GLY A 66 -11.34 3.13 -10.17
N LEU A 67 -10.91 3.12 -8.90
CA LEU A 67 -9.63 2.59 -8.45
C LEU A 67 -9.82 1.82 -7.14
N ASN A 68 -9.21 0.64 -7.02
CA ASN A 68 -9.19 -0.11 -5.78
C ASN A 68 -7.92 0.23 -5.00
N ILE A 69 -8.09 0.98 -3.90
CA ILE A 69 -7.01 1.35 -2.98
C ILE A 69 -7.01 0.54 -1.69
N SER A 70 -7.81 -0.54 -1.65
CA SER A 70 -7.85 -1.47 -0.50
C SER A 70 -6.51 -2.16 -0.32
N MET A 71 -6.19 -2.49 0.92
CA MET A 71 -4.92 -3.10 1.31
C MET A 71 -5.19 -4.29 2.20
N ASP A 72 -4.64 -5.45 1.84
CA ASP A 72 -4.75 -6.65 2.66
C ASP A 72 -4.16 -6.42 4.05
N ASP A 73 -4.64 -7.21 5.01
CA ASP A 73 -4.14 -7.20 6.37
C ASP A 73 -4.01 -5.77 6.92
N SER A 74 -5.13 -5.05 6.94
CA SER A 74 -5.24 -3.65 7.38
C SER A 74 -6.51 -3.43 8.21
N PHE A 75 -6.45 -2.47 9.13
CA PHE A 75 -7.56 -2.04 9.98
C PHE A 75 -8.07 -0.66 9.58
N LEU A 76 -9.11 -0.18 10.24
CA LEU A 76 -9.76 1.09 9.92
C LEU A 76 -8.80 2.29 9.93
N ASN A 77 -7.81 2.26 10.81
CA ASN A 77 -6.78 3.31 10.87
C ASN A 77 -5.91 3.33 9.62
N SER A 78 -5.51 2.15 9.15
CA SER A 78 -4.75 1.98 7.91
C SER A 78 -5.58 2.43 6.71
N HIS A 79 -6.91 2.19 6.73
CA HIS A 79 -7.83 2.67 5.70
C HIS A 79 -7.85 4.20 5.67
N TYR A 80 -7.93 4.85 6.83
CA TYR A 80 -7.89 6.30 6.92
C TYR A 80 -6.55 6.86 6.43
N LEU A 81 -5.44 6.25 6.84
CA LEU A 81 -4.10 6.63 6.36
C LEU A 81 -3.98 6.48 4.84
N MET A 82 -4.50 5.38 4.26
CA MET A 82 -4.51 5.16 2.81
C MET A 82 -5.34 6.24 2.09
N LEU A 83 -6.48 6.62 2.64
CA LEU A 83 -7.30 7.68 2.06
C LEU A 83 -6.59 9.04 2.09
N GLN A 84 -5.93 9.38 3.20
CA GLN A 84 -5.11 10.59 3.30
C GLN A 84 -3.96 10.55 2.27
N HIS A 85 -3.28 9.41 2.15
CA HIS A 85 -2.20 9.20 1.19
C HIS A 85 -2.67 9.34 -0.26
N PHE A 86 -3.86 8.82 -0.59
CA PHE A 86 -4.49 8.99 -1.90
C PHE A 86 -4.68 10.48 -2.23
N TYR A 87 -5.22 11.28 -1.31
CA TYR A 87 -5.37 12.71 -1.52
C TYR A 87 -4.03 13.46 -1.56
N ALA A 88 -3.07 13.09 -0.70
CA ALA A 88 -1.72 13.66 -0.70
C ALA A 88 -0.96 13.38 -2.00
N SER A 89 -1.31 12.29 -2.70
CA SER A 89 -0.79 11.93 -4.03
C SER A 89 -1.49 12.69 -5.18
N ASN A 90 -2.14 13.83 -4.90
CA ASN A 90 -2.86 14.67 -5.86
C ASN A 90 -3.98 13.95 -6.61
N LYS A 91 -4.63 13.00 -5.97
CA LYS A 91 -5.77 12.25 -6.52
C LYS A 91 -7.06 12.69 -5.85
N LYS A 92 -8.19 12.58 -6.57
CA LYS A 92 -9.52 12.97 -6.09
C LYS A 92 -10.54 11.91 -6.46
N THR A 93 -11.57 11.77 -5.65
CA THR A 93 -12.70 10.90 -5.96
C THR A 93 -14.02 11.58 -5.64
N LYS A 94 -15.06 11.25 -6.40
CA LYS A 94 -16.43 11.72 -6.16
C LYS A 94 -17.14 10.89 -5.09
N ARG A 95 -16.78 9.60 -4.96
CA ARG A 95 -17.42 8.64 -4.05
C ARG A 95 -16.39 7.72 -3.43
N LEU A 96 -16.65 7.34 -2.19
CA LEU A 96 -15.91 6.31 -1.47
C LEU A 96 -16.82 5.09 -1.27
N VAL A 97 -16.35 3.93 -1.74
CA VAL A 97 -16.95 2.62 -1.44
C VAL A 97 -16.12 2.00 -0.33
N LEU A 98 -16.64 2.05 0.89
CA LEU A 98 -15.95 1.53 2.06
C LEU A 98 -16.38 0.09 2.33
N CYS A 99 -15.43 -0.85 2.23
CA CYS A 99 -15.63 -2.27 2.49
C CYS A 99 -15.15 -2.60 3.89
N LEU A 100 -16.08 -2.71 4.83
CA LEU A 100 -15.82 -3.03 6.22
C LEU A 100 -16.29 -4.45 6.53
N ASN A 101 -15.55 -5.15 7.36
CA ASN A 101 -16.01 -6.37 8.00
C ASN A 101 -16.59 -6.07 9.40
N TYR A 102 -17.15 -7.08 10.04
CA TYR A 102 -17.71 -6.92 11.38
C TYR A 102 -16.67 -6.47 12.40
N GLU A 103 -15.43 -6.95 12.30
CA GLU A 103 -14.35 -6.63 13.24
C GLU A 103 -13.93 -5.17 13.14
N ASP A 104 -13.97 -4.59 11.93
CA ASP A 104 -13.63 -3.17 11.71
C ASP A 104 -14.56 -2.23 12.48
N VAL A 105 -15.81 -2.62 12.70
CA VAL A 105 -16.86 -1.76 13.31
C VAL A 105 -17.25 -2.18 14.72
N SER A 106 -16.97 -3.43 15.11
CA SER A 106 -17.36 -3.94 16.42
C SER A 106 -16.31 -3.76 17.51
N SER A 107 -15.06 -3.50 17.11
CA SER A 107 -13.97 -3.28 18.06
C SER A 107 -14.17 -1.94 18.79
N SER A 108 -14.28 -2.00 20.11
CA SER A 108 -14.32 -0.80 20.96
C SER A 108 -12.93 -0.18 21.16
N THR A 109 -11.87 -0.85 20.69
CA THR A 109 -10.49 -0.39 20.81
C THR A 109 -9.93 0.00 19.45
N TYR A 110 -9.21 1.11 19.44
CA TYR A 110 -8.43 1.54 18.30
C TYR A 110 -7.36 0.50 17.99
N GLN A 111 -7.46 -0.14 16.83
CA GLN A 111 -6.51 -1.17 16.42
C GLN A 111 -5.49 -0.57 15.45
N LEU A 112 -4.23 -0.61 15.87
CA LEU A 112 -3.09 -0.28 15.02
C LEU A 112 -2.61 -1.53 14.29
N ASN A 113 -2.25 -1.38 13.03
CA ASN A 113 -1.72 -2.47 12.23
C ASN A 113 -0.20 -2.40 12.14
N ASN A 114 0.50 -3.44 12.61
CA ASN A 114 1.95 -3.52 12.49
C ASN A 114 2.44 -3.62 11.03
N ASN A 115 1.54 -3.91 10.07
CA ASN A 115 1.87 -3.92 8.65
C ASN A 115 1.87 -2.51 8.01
N ASP A 116 1.55 -1.47 8.78
CA ASP A 116 1.57 -0.09 8.27
C ASP A 116 2.98 0.43 7.96
N TYR A 117 4.06 -0.34 8.28
CA TYR A 117 5.40 -0.07 7.76
C TYR A 117 5.43 0.03 6.22
N ARG A 118 4.42 -0.49 5.53
CA ARG A 118 4.28 -0.40 4.07
C ARG A 118 4.23 1.05 3.54
N PHE A 119 3.91 2.02 4.40
CA PHE A 119 3.96 3.44 4.09
C PHE A 119 5.35 4.08 4.33
N ILE A 120 6.34 3.33 4.79
CA ILE A 120 7.62 3.88 5.26
C ILE A 120 8.41 4.60 4.16
N THR A 121 8.28 4.19 2.90
CA THR A 121 8.92 4.88 1.77
C THR A 121 8.38 6.29 1.56
N GLU A 122 7.19 6.56 2.08
CA GLU A 122 6.50 7.84 1.97
C GLU A 122 6.55 8.64 3.29
N ILE A 123 7.51 8.31 4.19
CA ILE A 123 7.64 8.91 5.53
C ILE A 123 7.84 10.43 5.51
N GLN A 124 8.32 10.98 4.39
CA GLN A 124 8.48 12.43 4.24
C GLN A 124 7.14 13.16 4.07
N HIS A 125 6.08 12.47 3.69
CA HIS A 125 4.73 13.04 3.66
C HIS A 125 4.22 13.27 5.07
N GLN A 126 3.73 14.49 5.34
CA GLN A 126 3.35 14.93 6.67
C GLN A 126 2.29 14.02 7.32
N ASN A 127 1.25 13.65 6.57
CA ASN A 127 0.19 12.76 7.06
C ASN A 127 0.71 11.39 7.52
N ILE A 128 1.74 10.84 6.87
CA ILE A 128 2.33 9.55 7.24
C ILE A 128 3.22 9.70 8.47
N SER A 129 4.06 10.74 8.49
CA SER A 129 4.90 11.00 9.67
C SER A 129 4.06 11.34 10.90
N ASP A 130 2.96 12.09 10.76
CA ASP A 130 2.05 12.39 11.86
C ASP A 130 1.36 11.13 12.37
N TYR A 131 0.89 10.26 11.49
CA TYR A 131 0.31 8.97 11.86
C TYR A 131 1.24 8.15 12.76
N TYR A 132 2.53 8.05 12.39
CA TYR A 132 3.49 7.32 13.22
C TYR A 132 3.82 8.06 14.53
N TYR A 133 3.88 9.37 14.50
CA TYR A 133 4.18 10.18 15.68
C TYR A 133 3.05 10.16 16.71
N GLU A 134 1.79 10.28 16.26
CA GLU A 134 0.62 10.35 17.12
C GLU A 134 0.27 9.01 17.77
N ASN A 135 0.65 7.91 17.13
CA ASN A 135 0.44 6.56 17.66
C ASN A 135 1.64 6.12 18.48
N ASP A 136 1.69 6.55 19.73
CA ASP A 136 2.81 6.44 20.67
C ASP A 136 3.07 4.99 21.17
N THR A 137 3.36 4.09 20.24
CA THR A 137 3.89 2.74 20.53
C THR A 137 5.37 2.66 20.17
N ASP A 138 6.11 1.76 20.79
CA ASP A 138 7.53 1.55 20.47
C ASP A 138 7.77 1.21 18.99
N TYR A 139 6.81 0.53 18.37
CA TYR A 139 6.84 0.20 16.95
C TYR A 139 6.72 1.45 16.09
N PHE A 140 5.70 2.28 16.30
CA PHE A 140 5.46 3.49 15.51
C PHE A 140 6.51 4.57 15.75
N LYS A 141 7.04 4.69 16.97
CA LYS A 141 8.20 5.56 17.25
C LYS A 141 9.40 5.21 16.37
N LYS A 142 9.70 3.92 16.21
CA LYS A 142 10.79 3.47 15.33
C LYS A 142 10.49 3.82 13.88
N LEU A 143 9.26 3.60 13.40
CA LEU A 143 8.87 4.00 12.05
C LEU A 143 8.99 5.52 11.86
N TYR A 144 8.54 6.32 12.81
CA TYR A 144 8.71 7.79 12.76
C TYR A 144 10.18 8.20 12.69
N LEU A 145 11.06 7.57 13.45
CA LEU A 145 12.50 7.89 13.45
C LEU A 145 13.14 7.65 12.07
N SER A 146 12.56 6.82 11.22
CA SER A 146 13.07 6.62 9.85
C SER A 146 13.05 7.88 8.99
N LYS A 147 12.24 8.89 9.36
CA LYS A 147 12.26 10.23 8.75
C LYS A 147 13.64 10.89 8.84
N TYR A 148 14.36 10.65 9.94
CA TYR A 148 15.69 11.22 10.23
C TYR A 148 16.82 10.21 10.02
N PHE A 149 16.50 8.94 10.20
CA PHE A 149 17.44 7.82 10.10
C PHE A 149 16.91 6.75 9.14
N PRO A 150 17.07 6.93 7.83
CA PRO A 150 16.54 6.03 6.80
C PRO A 150 16.93 4.56 6.98
N ILE A 151 18.07 4.27 7.61
CA ILE A 151 18.50 2.91 7.94
C ILE A 151 17.49 2.16 8.79
N ILE A 152 16.73 2.84 9.64
CA ILE A 152 15.65 2.26 10.43
C ILE A 152 14.53 1.80 9.49
N GLY A 153 14.11 2.66 8.56
CA GLY A 153 13.06 2.33 7.59
C GLY A 153 13.43 1.11 6.74
N VAL A 154 14.66 1.07 6.21
CA VAL A 154 15.14 -0.07 5.42
C VAL A 154 15.11 -1.38 6.23
N SER A 155 15.37 -1.32 7.54
CA SER A 155 15.37 -2.53 8.39
C SER A 155 14.00 -3.22 8.48
N TYR A 156 12.89 -2.52 8.16
CA TYR A 156 11.54 -3.10 8.07
C TYR A 156 11.27 -3.81 6.76
N TYR A 157 12.05 -3.54 5.70
CA TYR A 157 12.00 -4.30 4.47
C TYR A 157 12.85 -5.56 4.62
N ASN A 158 12.24 -6.62 5.12
CA ASN A 158 12.91 -7.90 5.26
C ASN A 158 13.13 -8.58 3.88
N TYR A 159 13.81 -9.71 3.88
CA TYR A 159 14.12 -10.46 2.66
C TYR A 159 12.87 -10.78 1.80
N GLU A 160 11.75 -11.12 2.42
CA GLU A 160 10.50 -11.49 1.74
C GLU A 160 9.85 -10.32 1.00
N LEU A 161 10.18 -9.11 1.37
CA LEU A 161 9.53 -7.90 0.88
C LEU A 161 10.46 -7.07 0.00
N PHE A 162 11.74 -7.05 0.32
CA PHE A 162 12.74 -6.27 -0.41
C PHE A 162 12.91 -6.80 -1.84
N PHE A 163 13.12 -8.10 -2.00
CA PHE A 163 13.33 -8.70 -3.32
C PHE A 163 12.12 -8.58 -4.24
N PRO A 164 10.87 -8.90 -3.82
CA PRO A 164 9.70 -8.66 -4.65
C PRO A 164 9.53 -7.20 -5.07
N SER A 165 9.84 -6.25 -4.20
CA SER A 165 9.79 -4.82 -4.54
C SER A 165 10.79 -4.45 -5.64
N ILE A 166 12.02 -4.96 -5.56
CA ILE A 166 13.05 -4.76 -6.60
C ILE A 166 12.66 -5.47 -7.91
N LEU A 167 12.16 -6.70 -7.83
CA LEU A 167 11.71 -7.45 -9.02
C LEU A 167 10.55 -6.75 -9.72
N THR A 168 9.64 -6.14 -8.96
CA THR A 168 8.53 -5.36 -9.53
C THR A 168 9.04 -4.11 -10.27
N LEU A 169 10.10 -3.47 -9.82
CA LEU A 169 10.74 -2.37 -10.57
C LEU A 169 11.34 -2.82 -11.89
N LEU A 170 11.91 -4.02 -11.93
CA LEU A 170 12.57 -4.57 -13.12
C LEU A 170 11.57 -5.21 -14.10
N GLN A 171 10.52 -5.83 -13.58
CA GLN A 171 9.53 -6.60 -14.33
C GLN A 171 8.12 -6.43 -13.71
N PRO A 172 7.49 -5.25 -13.83
CA PRO A 172 6.22 -4.94 -13.16
C PRO A 172 5.11 -5.95 -13.45
N GLN A 173 5.00 -6.38 -14.70
CA GLN A 173 3.94 -7.29 -15.15
C GLN A 173 3.99 -8.69 -14.51
N ASN A 174 5.15 -9.12 -14.04
CA ASN A 174 5.35 -10.45 -13.49
C ASN A 174 5.29 -10.51 -11.95
N HIS A 175 5.40 -9.37 -11.29
CA HIS A 175 5.62 -9.32 -9.85
C HIS A 175 4.58 -8.49 -9.08
N ASN A 176 3.74 -7.70 -9.77
CA ASN A 176 2.68 -6.94 -9.12
C ASN A 176 1.57 -7.87 -8.62
N LYS A 177 1.12 -7.60 -7.40
CA LYS A 177 -0.06 -8.28 -6.83
C LYS A 177 -1.39 -7.69 -7.32
N PHE A 178 -1.34 -6.59 -8.04
CA PHE A 178 -2.51 -5.82 -8.44
C PHE A 178 -2.51 -5.62 -9.96
N ASP A 179 -3.69 -5.52 -10.52
CA ASP A 179 -3.84 -5.06 -11.88
C ASP A 179 -3.73 -3.51 -11.98
N ASP A 180 -3.87 -2.99 -13.18
CA ASP A 180 -3.84 -1.54 -13.48
C ASP A 180 -4.96 -0.72 -12.81
N LYS A 181 -5.93 -1.37 -12.18
CA LYS A 181 -7.02 -0.76 -11.40
C LYS A 181 -6.88 -1.01 -9.89
N GLY A 182 -5.78 -1.65 -9.47
CA GLY A 182 -5.53 -1.99 -8.08
C GLY A 182 -6.32 -3.19 -7.57
N ASN A 183 -7.02 -3.94 -8.42
CA ASN A 183 -7.69 -5.18 -8.01
C ASN A 183 -6.67 -6.29 -7.81
N PHE A 184 -6.98 -7.24 -6.94
CA PHE A 184 -6.11 -8.37 -6.69
C PHE A 184 -6.01 -9.28 -7.92
N LEU A 185 -4.79 -9.65 -8.29
CA LEU A 185 -4.53 -10.61 -9.36
C LEU A 185 -4.62 -12.03 -8.79
N TYR A 186 -5.70 -12.72 -9.11
CA TYR A 186 -5.80 -14.13 -8.79
C TYR A 186 -4.87 -14.92 -9.71
N PRO A 187 -4.10 -15.88 -9.16
CA PRO A 187 -3.37 -16.82 -10.01
C PRO A 187 -4.37 -17.55 -10.92
N ASP A 188 -4.05 -17.68 -12.21
CA ASP A 188 -4.88 -18.39 -13.16
C ASP A 188 -5.16 -19.82 -12.67
N THR A 189 -6.25 -19.99 -11.97
CA THR A 189 -6.81 -21.29 -11.63
C THR A 189 -7.65 -21.80 -12.80
N HIS A 190 -7.04 -21.95 -13.98
CA HIS A 190 -7.66 -22.82 -14.97
C HIS A 190 -7.54 -24.25 -14.43
N PRO A 191 -8.65 -24.91 -14.08
CA PRO A 191 -8.58 -26.33 -13.78
C PRO A 191 -8.00 -26.99 -15.04
N LYS A 192 -6.81 -27.57 -14.93
CA LYS A 192 -6.28 -28.45 -15.97
C LYS A 192 -7.44 -29.40 -16.28
N LYS A 193 -7.97 -29.35 -17.51
CA LYS A 193 -8.96 -30.33 -17.96
C LYS A 193 -8.34 -31.67 -17.64
N MET A 194 -8.86 -32.32 -16.58
CA MET A 194 -8.51 -33.69 -16.29
C MET A 194 -9.09 -34.47 -17.48
N ASN A 195 -8.23 -34.85 -18.42
CA ASN A 195 -8.58 -35.84 -19.42
C ASN A 195 -8.86 -37.11 -18.64
N MET A 196 -10.16 -37.35 -18.37
CA MET A 196 -10.62 -38.66 -17.94
C MET A 196 -10.44 -39.59 -19.15
N VAL A 197 -9.47 -40.44 -19.03
CA VAL A 197 -9.27 -41.60 -19.91
C VAL A 197 -10.29 -42.67 -19.54
#